data_383df6a21cbf06f789b7d49daa04ea6f
#
_entry.id   383df6a21cbf06f789b7d49daa04ea6f
#
_cell.length_a   1.000
_cell.length_b   1.000
_cell.length_c   1.000
_cell.angle_alpha   90.00
_cell.angle_beta   90.00
_cell.angle_gamma   90.00
#
_symmetry.space_group_name_H-M   'P 1'
#
loop_
_entity.id
_entity.type
_entity.pdbx_description
1 polymer ?
#
loop_
_entity_poly.entity_id
_entity_poly.type
_entity_poly.pdbx_seq_one_letter_code
_entity_poly.pdbx_strand_id
1 'polypeptide(L)'
;MSNIKSKINIYISSKYRQQDEQTSDFKVVIPDGLLKCARDEYFTLNINCFYVYNTFYQCNTNYNHFQLWFYTSGGLPYMFQDLYLTIGNPNIFDVMNNINTLISVYGNVSYDRIKNKFVYTRTYAQDSNYYNMYLVAINANSFLGFTNITKNLILTTGTYSTNPININPIQAINITIGGDISFENNNIDNCYGRWQNSDIIIQKAIDVPMNGLIKYENVDGGDSFQYWLHNTDRIKYFELNVYDQDMNEIPDFPDYYLHVQFNIREKLQNNELLEKNIEYTKHNFLILGYIFDILNHFYKLLFNKNFLT
;
A
#
# COMPACT_ATOMS: atom_id res chain seq x y z
N MET A 1 27.42 -8.68 -11.69
CA MET A 1 26.91 -8.14 -10.41
C MET A 1 28.01 -7.35 -9.75
N SER A 2 27.77 -6.11 -9.32
CA SER A 2 28.77 -5.33 -8.59
C SER A 2 29.04 -5.97 -7.23
N ASN A 3 30.30 -5.98 -6.80
CA ASN A 3 30.67 -6.56 -5.52
C ASN A 3 30.14 -5.71 -4.36
N ILE A 4 29.58 -6.36 -3.34
CA ILE A 4 29.23 -5.70 -2.07
C ILE A 4 30.54 -5.49 -1.30
N LYS A 5 30.87 -4.22 -1.02
CA LYS A 5 32.06 -3.83 -0.26
C LYS A 5 31.78 -3.86 1.24
N SER A 6 30.62 -3.38 1.65
CA SER A 6 30.20 -3.39 3.05
C SER A 6 28.69 -3.51 3.22
N LYS A 7 28.27 -4.02 4.38
CA LYS A 7 26.86 -4.17 4.78
C LYS A 7 26.68 -3.45 6.13
N ILE A 8 25.66 -2.59 6.18
CA ILE A 8 25.32 -1.84 7.40
C ILE A 8 23.89 -2.18 7.76
N ASN A 9 23.70 -2.82 8.91
CA ASN A 9 22.38 -3.18 9.40
C ASN A 9 21.87 -2.10 10.35
N ILE A 10 20.63 -1.66 10.15
CA ILE A 10 19.95 -0.69 11.00
C ILE A 10 18.68 -1.34 11.52
N TYR A 11 18.59 -1.41 12.83
CA TYR A 11 17.46 -1.95 13.57
C TYR A 11 16.66 -0.78 14.12
N ILE A 12 15.42 -0.65 13.66
CA ILE A 12 14.53 0.45 13.99
C ILE A 12 13.40 -0.09 14.85
N SER A 13 13.16 0.56 15.98
CA SER A 13 11.95 0.38 16.75
C SER A 13 11.28 1.74 16.91
N SER A 14 10.06 1.85 16.41
CA SER A 14 9.28 3.10 16.49
C SER A 14 9.03 3.57 17.93
N LYS A 15 9.18 2.66 18.91
CA LYS A 15 9.13 3.00 20.34
C LYS A 15 10.16 4.05 20.77
N TYR A 16 11.29 4.13 20.06
CA TYR A 16 12.40 5.05 20.38
C TYR A 16 12.40 6.31 19.49
N ARG A 17 11.29 6.59 18.78
CA ARG A 17 11.11 7.85 18.04
C ARG A 17 11.18 9.07 18.95
N GLN A 18 11.34 10.23 18.39
CA GLN A 18 11.30 11.47 19.18
C GLN A 18 9.89 11.67 19.78
N GLN A 19 9.84 12.38 20.90
CA GLN A 19 8.63 12.48 21.73
C GLN A 19 7.44 13.13 20.98
N ASP A 20 7.74 14.02 20.03
CA ASP A 20 6.73 14.76 19.28
C ASP A 20 6.33 14.10 17.95
N GLU A 21 6.94 12.95 17.62
CA GLU A 21 6.68 12.23 16.39
C GLU A 21 5.61 11.15 16.59
N GLN A 22 4.81 10.91 15.54
CA GLN A 22 3.82 9.83 15.53
C GLN A 22 4.49 8.50 15.19
N THR A 23 3.86 7.38 15.56
CA THR A 23 4.35 6.04 15.20
C THR A 23 4.24 5.79 13.70
N SER A 24 3.24 6.38 13.06
CA SER A 24 3.01 6.29 11.62
C SER A 24 3.91 7.21 10.79
N ASP A 25 4.54 8.20 11.41
CA ASP A 25 5.40 9.18 10.74
C ASP A 25 6.51 9.64 11.67
N PHE A 26 7.74 9.22 11.42
CA PHE A 26 8.89 9.66 12.22
C PHE A 26 10.21 9.59 11.45
N LYS A 27 11.17 10.35 11.97
CA LYS A 27 12.50 10.52 11.41
C LYS A 27 13.53 9.63 12.09
N VAL A 28 14.29 8.90 11.28
CA VAL A 28 15.45 8.13 11.73
C VAL A 28 16.72 8.92 11.43
N VAL A 29 17.38 9.41 12.47
CA VAL A 29 18.64 10.15 12.33
C VAL A 29 19.81 9.18 12.36
N ILE A 30 20.68 9.29 11.36
CA ILE A 30 21.87 8.43 11.21
C ILE A 30 23.09 9.13 11.77
N PRO A 31 23.90 8.46 12.60
CA PRO A 31 25.17 9.01 13.09
C PRO A 31 26.06 9.43 11.94
N ASP A 32 26.76 10.57 12.12
CA ASP A 32 27.58 11.16 11.08
C ASP A 32 28.67 10.20 10.57
N GLY A 33 28.76 10.04 9.25
CA GLY A 33 29.74 9.17 8.60
C GLY A 33 29.39 7.67 8.59
N LEU A 34 28.31 7.22 9.25
CA LEU A 34 27.92 5.80 9.24
C LEU A 34 27.46 5.35 7.85
N LEU A 35 26.61 6.14 7.20
CA LEU A 35 26.15 5.90 5.84
C LEU A 35 26.79 6.93 4.90
N LYS A 36 27.99 6.59 4.43
CA LYS A 36 28.75 7.36 3.46
C LYS A 36 29.43 6.44 2.46
N CYS A 37 29.34 6.74 1.17
CA CYS A 37 30.03 6.03 0.12
C CYS A 37 31.01 6.95 -0.64
N ALA A 38 32.01 6.37 -1.29
CA ALA A 38 32.95 7.08 -2.14
C ALA A 38 32.31 7.46 -3.49
N ARG A 39 32.99 8.25 -4.30
CA ARG A 39 32.51 8.71 -5.61
C ARG A 39 32.24 7.57 -6.60
N ASP A 40 33.00 6.49 -6.48
CA ASP A 40 32.91 5.27 -7.28
C ASP A 40 32.03 4.19 -6.66
N GLU A 41 31.29 4.53 -5.62
CA GLU A 41 30.39 3.65 -4.90
C GLU A 41 28.94 4.13 -5.00
N TYR A 42 28.00 3.27 -4.59
CA TYR A 42 26.59 3.60 -4.45
C TYR A 42 25.93 2.74 -3.37
N PHE A 43 24.79 3.19 -2.87
CA PHE A 43 24.00 2.44 -1.91
C PHE A 43 22.93 1.61 -2.59
N THR A 44 22.67 0.43 -2.01
CA THR A 44 21.44 -0.29 -2.18
C THR A 44 20.81 -0.58 -0.82
N LEU A 45 19.47 -0.59 -0.75
CA LEU A 45 18.69 -0.83 0.44
C LEU A 45 17.97 -2.17 0.32
N ASN A 46 18.06 -3.02 1.35
CA ASN A 46 17.28 -4.24 1.52
C ASN A 46 16.40 -4.10 2.77
N ILE A 47 15.19 -4.58 2.67
CA ILE A 47 14.30 -4.72 3.83
C ILE A 47 14.35 -6.18 4.27
N ASN A 48 14.84 -6.43 5.47
CA ASN A 48 15.00 -7.79 5.98
C ASN A 48 13.75 -8.29 6.71
N CYS A 49 13.19 -7.48 7.59
CA CYS A 49 11.94 -7.82 8.26
C CYS A 49 11.19 -6.60 8.78
N PHE A 50 9.89 -6.79 8.95
CA PHE A 50 8.99 -5.85 9.63
C PHE A 50 8.01 -6.62 10.48
N TYR A 51 7.78 -6.16 11.71
CA TYR A 51 6.87 -6.76 12.68
C TYR A 51 6.02 -5.69 13.34
N VAL A 52 4.70 -5.90 13.35
CA VAL A 52 3.74 -5.05 14.06
C VAL A 52 2.55 -5.89 14.54
N TYR A 53 2.02 -5.58 15.71
CA TYR A 53 0.76 -6.18 16.15
C TYR A 53 -0.44 -5.51 15.47
N ASN A 54 -1.41 -6.31 15.02
CA ASN A 54 -2.67 -5.82 14.47
C ASN A 54 -3.56 -5.28 15.60
N THR A 55 -3.20 -4.13 16.17
CA THR A 55 -3.92 -3.46 17.26
C THR A 55 -4.44 -2.08 16.90
N PHE A 56 -4.19 -1.61 15.67
CA PHE A 56 -4.67 -0.32 15.20
C PHE A 56 -6.18 -0.35 14.93
N TYR A 57 -6.82 0.81 15.05
CA TYR A 57 -8.26 0.91 14.93
C TYR A 57 -8.71 0.84 13.47
N GLN A 58 -9.60 -0.10 13.17
CA GLN A 58 -10.24 -0.24 11.87
C GLN A 58 -11.23 0.92 11.61
N CYS A 59 -12.03 1.28 12.61
CA CYS A 59 -12.84 2.48 12.59
C CYS A 59 -12.04 3.64 13.19
N ASN A 60 -11.53 4.50 12.36
CA ASN A 60 -10.73 5.67 12.72
C ASN A 60 -11.26 6.90 11.96
N THR A 61 -10.59 8.04 12.08
CA THR A 61 -11.02 9.29 11.44
C THR A 61 -11.13 9.24 9.93
N ASN A 62 -10.44 8.29 9.28
CA ASN A 62 -10.51 8.10 7.83
C ASN A 62 -11.74 7.30 7.39
N TYR A 63 -12.46 6.64 8.33
CA TYR A 63 -13.50 5.67 8.00
C TYR A 63 -14.77 5.80 8.85
N ASN A 64 -14.96 6.88 9.60
CA ASN A 64 -16.05 6.99 10.58
C ASN A 64 -17.12 8.05 10.30
N HIS A 65 -16.96 8.88 9.27
CA HIS A 65 -17.83 10.03 9.04
C HIS A 65 -18.94 9.74 8.04
N PHE A 66 -20.18 10.07 8.40
CA PHE A 66 -21.33 10.06 7.53
C PHE A 66 -22.28 11.21 7.90
N GLN A 67 -23.28 11.49 7.03
CA GLN A 67 -24.24 12.57 7.23
C GLN A 67 -25.66 12.05 7.06
N LEU A 68 -26.60 12.63 7.79
CA LEU A 68 -28.02 12.49 7.61
C LEU A 68 -28.56 13.77 6.96
N TRP A 69 -29.10 13.64 5.75
CA TRP A 69 -29.64 14.76 4.98
C TRP A 69 -31.15 14.74 4.95
N PHE A 70 -31.73 15.91 5.08
CA PHE A 70 -33.19 16.13 5.04
C PHE A 70 -33.52 17.01 3.83
N TYR A 71 -34.53 16.60 3.08
CA TYR A 71 -34.98 17.30 1.90
C TYR A 71 -36.44 17.76 2.04
N THR A 72 -36.75 18.95 1.51
CA THR A 72 -38.10 19.46 1.42
C THR A 72 -38.92 18.75 0.34
N SER A 73 -40.23 19.01 0.30
CA SER A 73 -41.12 18.55 -0.76
C SER A 73 -40.69 18.99 -2.16
N GLY A 74 -39.98 20.11 -2.27
CA GLY A 74 -39.43 20.61 -3.54
C GLY A 74 -38.10 19.96 -3.97
N GLY A 75 -37.61 18.97 -3.22
CA GLY A 75 -36.36 18.28 -3.54
C GLY A 75 -35.07 19.08 -3.26
N LEU A 76 -35.20 20.21 -2.55
CA LEU A 76 -34.02 20.99 -2.12
C LEU A 76 -33.52 20.49 -0.76
N PRO A 77 -32.19 20.40 -0.56
CA PRO A 77 -31.63 20.08 0.74
C PRO A 77 -31.99 21.19 1.73
N TYR A 78 -32.56 20.81 2.86
CA TYR A 78 -32.95 21.74 3.92
C TYR A 78 -31.92 21.80 5.03
N MET A 79 -31.45 20.62 5.48
CA MET A 79 -30.56 20.49 6.62
C MET A 79 -29.74 19.20 6.46
N PHE A 80 -28.54 19.20 6.98
CA PHE A 80 -27.80 17.96 7.20
C PHE A 80 -27.22 17.95 8.61
N GLN A 81 -26.94 16.75 9.11
CA GLN A 81 -26.32 16.51 10.40
C GLN A 81 -25.10 15.63 10.20
N ASP A 82 -23.94 16.08 10.68
CA ASP A 82 -22.71 15.28 10.72
C ASP A 82 -22.79 14.26 11.85
N LEU A 83 -22.49 13.01 11.52
CA LEU A 83 -22.53 11.88 12.42
C LEU A 83 -21.22 11.09 12.30
N TYR A 84 -20.73 10.60 13.42
CA TYR A 84 -19.46 9.87 13.49
C TYR A 84 -19.64 8.55 14.21
N LEU A 85 -19.16 7.46 13.59
CA LEU A 85 -19.02 6.18 14.26
C LEU A 85 -17.95 6.30 15.35
N THR A 86 -18.14 5.54 16.42
CA THR A 86 -17.15 5.48 17.50
C THR A 86 -15.85 4.84 17.02
N ILE A 87 -14.74 5.53 17.27
CA ILE A 87 -13.40 5.03 16.92
C ILE A 87 -13.09 3.77 17.73
N GLY A 88 -12.52 2.78 17.06
CA GLY A 88 -12.16 1.49 17.69
C GLY A 88 -12.17 0.33 16.71
N ASN A 89 -12.29 -0.86 17.25
CA ASN A 89 -12.40 -2.11 16.50
C ASN A 89 -13.78 -2.76 16.75
N PRO A 90 -14.84 -2.17 16.21
CA PRO A 90 -16.19 -2.63 16.47
C PRO A 90 -16.46 -3.94 15.73
N ASN A 91 -17.24 -4.80 16.34
CA ASN A 91 -17.92 -5.85 15.61
C ASN A 91 -19.17 -5.29 14.90
N ILE A 92 -19.80 -6.08 14.04
CA ILE A 92 -20.93 -5.62 13.22
C ILE A 92 -22.14 -5.16 14.06
N PHE A 93 -22.34 -5.74 15.24
CA PHE A 93 -23.43 -5.36 16.14
C PHE A 93 -23.09 -4.04 16.86
N ASP A 94 -21.83 -3.81 17.17
CA ASP A 94 -21.38 -2.53 17.75
C ASP A 94 -21.61 -1.40 16.75
N VAL A 95 -21.25 -1.60 15.47
CA VAL A 95 -21.52 -0.64 14.39
C VAL A 95 -23.04 -0.39 14.29
N MET A 96 -23.84 -1.44 14.22
CA MET A 96 -25.29 -1.33 14.16
C MET A 96 -25.87 -0.54 15.34
N ASN A 97 -25.44 -0.87 16.56
CA ASN A 97 -25.91 -0.19 17.78
C ASN A 97 -25.48 1.30 17.80
N ASN A 98 -24.27 1.57 17.35
CA ASN A 98 -23.76 2.94 17.25
C ASN A 98 -24.59 3.76 16.25
N ILE A 99 -24.85 3.23 15.04
CA ILE A 99 -25.72 3.88 14.06
C ILE A 99 -27.11 4.09 14.66
N ASN A 100 -27.70 3.07 15.29
CA ASN A 100 -29.03 3.18 15.91
C ASN A 100 -29.09 4.28 16.99
N THR A 101 -28.03 4.44 17.76
CA THR A 101 -27.95 5.53 18.74
C THR A 101 -27.95 6.90 18.05
N LEU A 102 -27.16 7.02 16.98
CA LEU A 102 -26.98 8.28 16.26
C LEU A 102 -28.24 8.71 15.48
N ILE A 103 -29.01 7.76 14.93
CA ILE A 103 -30.21 8.05 14.12
C ILE A 103 -31.52 7.72 14.83
N SER A 104 -31.51 7.45 16.13
CA SER A 104 -32.64 6.89 16.91
C SER A 104 -33.96 7.66 16.74
N VAL A 105 -33.91 8.96 16.58
CA VAL A 105 -35.12 9.80 16.38
C VAL A 105 -35.72 9.62 14.98
N TYR A 106 -34.92 9.26 14.00
CA TYR A 106 -35.27 9.26 12.59
C TYR A 106 -35.51 7.88 12.01
N GLY A 107 -34.85 6.88 12.57
CA GLY A 107 -34.89 5.53 12.04
C GLY A 107 -34.15 4.53 12.89
N ASN A 108 -34.09 3.32 12.38
CA ASN A 108 -33.28 2.25 12.95
C ASN A 108 -32.60 1.43 11.86
N VAL A 109 -31.61 0.67 12.28
CA VAL A 109 -30.83 -0.24 11.47
C VAL A 109 -30.91 -1.65 12.06
N SER A 110 -31.18 -2.64 11.23
CA SER A 110 -31.02 -4.05 11.56
C SER A 110 -30.02 -4.70 10.62
N TYR A 111 -29.48 -5.85 11.01
CA TYR A 111 -28.50 -6.59 10.22
C TYR A 111 -29.07 -7.85 9.62
N ASP A 112 -29.05 -7.94 8.29
CA ASP A 112 -29.38 -9.15 7.53
C ASP A 112 -28.11 -9.99 7.37
N ARG A 113 -28.03 -11.07 8.15
CA ARG A 113 -26.88 -11.99 8.16
C ARG A 113 -26.71 -12.76 6.85
N ILE A 114 -27.78 -13.02 6.13
CA ILE A 114 -27.74 -13.81 4.88
C ILE A 114 -27.11 -12.98 3.78
N LYS A 115 -27.47 -11.71 3.71
CA LYS A 115 -26.96 -10.77 2.70
C LYS A 115 -25.70 -10.04 3.12
N ASN A 116 -25.32 -10.14 4.39
CA ASN A 116 -24.25 -9.34 5.01
C ASN A 116 -24.45 -7.83 4.78
N LYS A 117 -25.67 -7.36 5.03
CA LYS A 117 -26.08 -5.98 4.75
C LYS A 117 -26.85 -5.38 5.91
N PHE A 118 -26.77 -4.04 6.05
CA PHE A 118 -27.71 -3.33 6.89
C PHE A 118 -29.03 -3.08 6.17
N VAL A 119 -30.11 -3.15 6.96
CA VAL A 119 -31.46 -2.79 6.55
C VAL A 119 -31.86 -1.54 7.32
N TYR A 120 -32.00 -0.44 6.61
CA TYR A 120 -32.37 0.83 7.17
C TYR A 120 -33.89 0.99 7.14
N THR A 121 -34.48 1.39 8.27
CA THR A 121 -35.92 1.58 8.40
C THR A 121 -36.17 2.96 8.99
N ARG A 122 -36.97 3.74 8.29
CA ARG A 122 -37.43 5.05 8.79
C ARG A 122 -38.55 4.82 9.80
N THR A 123 -38.41 5.41 10.99
CA THR A 123 -39.45 5.36 12.03
C THR A 123 -40.19 6.71 12.15
N TYR A 124 -39.63 7.77 11.66
CA TYR A 124 -40.24 9.09 11.68
C TYR A 124 -41.35 9.18 10.66
N ALA A 125 -42.57 9.56 11.12
CA ALA A 125 -43.69 9.82 10.23
C ALA A 125 -43.35 10.94 9.25
N GLN A 126 -43.74 10.80 8.01
CA GLN A 126 -43.52 11.82 6.98
C GLN A 126 -44.26 13.10 7.41
N ASP A 127 -43.51 14.05 7.95
CA ASP A 127 -44.04 15.39 8.23
C ASP A 127 -44.22 16.12 6.91
N SER A 128 -45.21 16.99 6.82
CA SER A 128 -45.50 17.79 5.63
C SER A 128 -44.33 18.65 5.13
N ASN A 129 -43.32 18.82 5.96
CA ASN A 129 -42.13 19.64 5.66
C ASN A 129 -40.92 18.85 5.19
N TYR A 130 -40.83 17.52 5.48
CA TYR A 130 -39.64 16.70 5.15
C TYR A 130 -40.04 15.43 4.41
N TYR A 131 -39.86 15.42 3.10
CA TYR A 131 -40.29 14.33 2.24
C TYR A 131 -39.29 13.18 2.19
N ASN A 132 -37.99 13.49 2.12
CA ASN A 132 -36.96 12.48 1.95
C ASN A 132 -35.83 12.67 2.96
N MET A 133 -35.38 11.55 3.51
CA MET A 133 -34.19 11.47 4.33
C MET A 133 -33.18 10.58 3.63
N TYR A 134 -31.92 11.04 3.60
CA TYR A 134 -30.83 10.30 3.00
C TYR A 134 -29.71 10.12 3.98
N LEU A 135 -29.18 8.91 4.01
CA LEU A 135 -27.91 8.63 4.68
C LEU A 135 -26.79 8.74 3.64
N VAL A 136 -25.82 9.59 3.90
CA VAL A 136 -24.71 9.88 2.99
C VAL A 136 -23.41 9.53 3.69
N ALA A 137 -22.69 8.52 3.20
CA ALA A 137 -21.37 8.24 3.70
C ALA A 137 -20.38 9.26 3.13
N ILE A 138 -19.60 9.89 3.99
CA ILE A 138 -18.49 10.76 3.61
C ILE A 138 -17.23 9.90 3.46
N ASN A 139 -16.86 9.16 4.50
CA ASN A 139 -15.75 8.20 4.47
C ASN A 139 -16.09 6.85 5.16
N ALA A 140 -17.26 6.73 5.81
CA ALA A 140 -17.70 5.49 6.48
C ALA A 140 -18.32 4.46 5.52
N ASN A 141 -17.99 4.51 4.22
CA ASN A 141 -18.62 3.67 3.19
C ASN A 141 -18.58 2.17 3.51
N SER A 142 -17.44 1.67 3.94
CA SER A 142 -17.23 0.26 4.27
C SER A 142 -18.13 -0.20 5.41
N PHE A 143 -18.17 0.59 6.50
CA PHE A 143 -18.99 0.28 7.68
C PHE A 143 -20.50 0.39 7.43
N LEU A 144 -20.90 1.28 6.53
CA LEU A 144 -22.31 1.49 6.19
C LEU A 144 -22.77 0.58 5.04
N GLY A 145 -21.84 -0.07 4.35
CA GLY A 145 -22.11 -0.87 3.16
C GLY A 145 -22.54 -0.03 1.97
N PHE A 146 -21.88 1.12 1.74
CA PHE A 146 -22.14 1.99 0.60
C PHE A 146 -21.01 1.87 -0.44
N THR A 147 -21.31 2.27 -1.69
CA THR A 147 -20.28 2.43 -2.73
C THR A 147 -19.57 3.77 -2.57
N ASN A 148 -18.31 3.84 -2.97
CA ASN A 148 -17.41 4.99 -2.85
C ASN A 148 -17.85 6.29 -3.56
N ILE A 149 -19.09 6.44 -3.95
CA ILE A 149 -19.57 7.66 -4.58
C ILE A 149 -20.91 8.00 -3.95
N THR A 150 -20.92 9.00 -3.09
CA THR A 150 -22.03 9.87 -2.69
C THR A 150 -23.40 9.44 -3.24
N LYS A 151 -23.86 8.24 -2.95
CA LYS A 151 -25.23 7.86 -3.26
C LYS A 151 -26.03 7.86 -1.99
N ASN A 152 -26.88 8.83 -1.94
CA ASN A 152 -27.91 9.01 -0.97
C ASN A 152 -28.76 7.76 -0.88
N LEU A 153 -28.69 7.06 0.24
CA LEU A 153 -29.63 6.00 0.53
C LEU A 153 -30.89 6.66 1.06
N ILE A 154 -31.99 6.59 0.31
CA ILE A 154 -33.30 7.07 0.78
C ILE A 154 -33.71 6.15 1.93
N LEU A 155 -33.88 6.71 3.12
CA LEU A 155 -34.42 6.00 4.25
C LEU A 155 -35.93 5.79 4.07
N THR A 156 -36.28 4.67 3.43
CA THR A 156 -37.65 4.15 3.37
C THR A 156 -37.73 2.88 4.22
N THR A 157 -38.90 2.34 4.38
CA THR A 157 -39.10 1.07 5.12
C THR A 157 -38.37 -0.05 4.41
N GLY A 158 -37.39 -0.69 5.07
CA GLY A 158 -36.69 -1.86 4.60
C GLY A 158 -35.66 -1.63 3.48
N THR A 159 -35.03 -0.46 3.43
CA THR A 159 -33.96 -0.19 2.45
C THR A 159 -32.64 -0.86 2.84
N TYR A 160 -32.11 -1.70 1.95
CA TYR A 160 -30.81 -2.35 2.14
C TYR A 160 -29.62 -1.45 1.79
N SER A 161 -28.51 -1.62 2.50
CA SER A 161 -27.21 -1.10 2.05
C SER A 161 -26.85 -1.65 0.66
N THR A 162 -26.13 -0.84 -0.14
CA THR A 162 -25.81 -1.23 -1.54
C THR A 162 -24.82 -2.38 -1.60
N ASN A 163 -23.81 -2.37 -0.74
CA ASN A 163 -22.76 -3.37 -0.66
C ASN A 163 -22.86 -4.19 0.64
N PRO A 164 -22.23 -5.35 0.69
CA PRO A 164 -21.91 -6.00 1.95
C PRO A 164 -21.12 -5.08 2.89
N ILE A 165 -21.35 -5.27 4.20
CA ILE A 165 -20.64 -4.53 5.23
C ILE A 165 -19.21 -5.04 5.35
N ASN A 166 -18.24 -4.11 5.40
CA ASN A 166 -16.87 -4.43 5.72
C ASN A 166 -16.43 -3.67 6.98
N ILE A 167 -16.27 -4.40 8.06
CA ILE A 167 -15.81 -3.85 9.35
C ILE A 167 -14.28 -3.80 9.47
N ASN A 168 -13.56 -4.28 8.46
CA ASN A 168 -12.12 -4.25 8.35
C ASN A 168 -11.71 -3.48 7.07
N PRO A 169 -11.91 -2.16 7.03
CA PRO A 169 -11.58 -1.37 5.84
C PRO A 169 -10.08 -1.33 5.54
N ILE A 170 -9.23 -1.40 6.57
CA ILE A 170 -7.79 -1.46 6.40
C ILE A 170 -7.39 -2.90 6.12
N GLN A 171 -6.95 -3.18 4.88
CA GLN A 171 -6.63 -4.53 4.40
C GLN A 171 -5.14 -4.73 4.15
N ALA A 172 -4.39 -3.66 4.00
CA ALA A 172 -2.95 -3.71 3.80
C ALA A 172 -2.27 -2.52 4.48
N ILE A 173 -1.00 -2.72 4.80
CA ILE A 173 -0.10 -1.70 5.32
C ILE A 173 0.94 -1.43 4.24
N ASN A 174 1.13 -0.17 3.89
CA ASN A 174 2.21 0.33 3.05
C ASN A 174 3.19 1.11 3.92
N ILE A 175 4.48 0.80 3.82
CA ILE A 175 5.54 1.57 4.46
C ILE A 175 6.33 2.25 3.37
N THR A 176 6.47 3.56 3.49
CA THR A 176 7.30 4.36 2.60
C THR A 176 8.54 4.85 3.32
N ILE A 177 9.55 5.20 2.53
CA ILE A 177 10.77 5.81 3.04
C ILE A 177 11.09 7.07 2.23
N GLY A 178 11.49 8.13 2.92
CA GLY A 178 11.80 9.43 2.34
C GLY A 178 13.04 10.06 2.95
N GLY A 179 13.12 11.40 2.96
CA GLY A 179 14.26 12.15 3.47
C GLY A 179 15.43 12.18 2.51
N ASP A 180 16.64 11.82 2.95
CA ASP A 180 17.83 11.74 2.11
C ASP A 180 17.83 10.53 1.14
N ILE A 181 16.76 9.70 1.18
CA ILE A 181 16.62 8.50 0.37
C ILE A 181 15.69 8.78 -0.80
N SER A 182 16.18 8.51 -2.02
CA SER A 182 15.37 8.44 -3.23
C SER A 182 15.80 7.24 -4.07
N PHE A 183 14.86 6.61 -4.76
CA PHE A 183 15.10 5.39 -5.52
C PHE A 183 15.31 5.68 -7.01
N GLU A 184 16.31 5.00 -7.60
CA GLU A 184 16.49 4.97 -9.07
C GLU A 184 15.48 4.05 -9.76
N ASN A 185 14.99 3.06 -9.04
CA ASN A 185 14.00 2.14 -9.58
C ASN A 185 12.66 2.84 -9.68
N ASN A 186 12.13 2.91 -10.88
CA ASN A 186 10.78 3.38 -11.14
C ASN A 186 9.78 2.32 -10.64
N ASN A 187 9.64 2.20 -9.32
CA ASN A 187 8.48 1.54 -8.77
C ASN A 187 7.28 2.41 -9.14
N ILE A 188 6.41 1.86 -9.97
CA ILE A 188 5.22 2.57 -10.43
C ILE A 188 4.05 2.01 -9.65
N ASP A 189 3.38 2.89 -8.92
CA ASP A 189 2.14 2.56 -8.24
C ASP A 189 0.96 3.26 -8.91
N ASN A 190 -0.19 2.58 -8.94
CA ASN A 190 -1.43 3.14 -9.46
C ASN A 190 -2.33 3.58 -8.30
N CYS A 191 -1.91 4.61 -7.59
CA CYS A 191 -2.74 5.25 -6.58
C CYS A 191 -3.73 6.21 -7.22
N TYR A 192 -5.01 6.06 -6.90
CA TYR A 192 -6.09 6.94 -7.41
C TYR A 192 -6.17 7.05 -8.94
N GLY A 193 -5.83 5.97 -9.66
CA GLY A 193 -5.88 5.96 -11.12
C GLY A 193 -4.79 6.76 -11.81
N ARG A 194 -3.73 7.12 -11.09
CA ARG A 194 -2.53 7.78 -11.64
C ARG A 194 -1.30 6.93 -11.39
N TRP A 195 -0.53 6.70 -12.44
CA TRP A 195 0.78 6.09 -12.34
C TRP A 195 1.78 7.12 -11.80
N GLN A 196 2.42 6.82 -10.68
CA GLN A 196 3.45 7.66 -10.08
C GLN A 196 4.58 6.80 -9.53
N ASN A 197 5.74 7.40 -9.34
CA ASN A 197 6.84 6.73 -8.65
C ASN A 197 6.41 6.41 -7.22
N SER A 198 6.72 5.20 -6.78
CA SER A 198 6.38 4.75 -5.43
C SER A 198 7.64 4.65 -4.58
N ASP A 199 7.60 5.31 -3.44
CA ASP A 199 8.61 5.16 -2.38
C ASP A 199 8.23 4.05 -1.38
N ILE A 200 7.26 3.21 -1.73
CA ILE A 200 6.81 2.08 -0.93
C ILE A 200 7.91 1.03 -0.89
N ILE A 201 8.38 0.74 0.32
CA ILE A 201 9.40 -0.30 0.57
C ILE A 201 8.80 -1.60 1.10
N ILE A 202 7.62 -1.55 1.69
CA ILE A 202 6.85 -2.72 2.13
C ILE A 202 5.39 -2.49 1.78
N GLN A 203 4.78 -3.50 1.15
CA GLN A 203 3.33 -3.64 1.04
C GLN A 203 2.96 -4.99 1.65
N LYS A 204 2.22 -4.98 2.75
CA LYS A 204 1.83 -6.21 3.46
C LYS A 204 0.32 -6.25 3.69
N ALA A 205 -0.32 -7.28 3.14
CA ALA A 205 -1.71 -7.57 3.47
C ALA A 205 -1.86 -7.97 4.94
N ILE A 206 -2.99 -7.58 5.55
CA ILE A 206 -3.34 -7.95 6.92
C ILE A 206 -4.06 -9.30 6.86
N ASP A 207 -3.29 -10.35 7.06
CA ASP A 207 -3.70 -11.75 6.99
C ASP A 207 -3.84 -12.41 8.37
N VAL A 208 -3.79 -11.61 9.42
CA VAL A 208 -3.87 -12.06 10.82
C VAL A 208 -5.05 -11.42 11.54
N PRO A 209 -5.65 -12.12 12.51
CA PRO A 209 -6.73 -11.55 13.31
C PRO A 209 -6.24 -10.40 14.19
N MET A 210 -7.17 -9.72 14.82
CA MET A 210 -6.91 -8.70 15.84
C MET A 210 -5.97 -9.25 16.91
N ASN A 211 -5.01 -8.44 17.35
CA ASN A 211 -3.88 -8.80 18.21
C ASN A 211 -2.93 -9.85 17.65
N GLY A 212 -3.11 -10.29 16.40
CA GLY A 212 -2.14 -11.12 15.70
C GLY A 212 -0.89 -10.33 15.29
N LEU A 213 0.23 -11.01 15.12
CA LEU A 213 1.48 -10.40 14.67
C LEU A 213 1.54 -10.40 13.14
N ILE A 214 1.49 -9.22 12.54
CA ILE A 214 1.75 -9.00 11.11
C ILE A 214 3.26 -9.10 10.90
N LYS A 215 3.67 -9.97 10.00
CA LYS A 215 5.07 -10.22 9.69
C LYS A 215 5.36 -10.00 8.22
N TYR A 216 6.44 -9.31 7.95
CA TYR A 216 7.12 -9.34 6.68
C TYR A 216 8.55 -9.82 6.94
N GLU A 217 8.98 -10.85 6.24
CA GLU A 217 10.33 -11.40 6.32
C GLU A 217 10.82 -11.64 4.90
N ASN A 218 12.00 -11.17 4.58
CA ASN A 218 12.66 -11.51 3.34
C ASN A 218 13.30 -12.90 3.52
N VAL A 219 12.55 -13.93 3.14
CA VAL A 219 12.90 -15.34 3.38
C VAL A 219 14.14 -15.77 2.60
N ASP A 220 14.40 -15.14 1.46
CA ASP A 220 15.43 -15.63 0.55
C ASP A 220 16.84 -15.13 0.89
N GLY A 221 16.97 -14.21 1.88
CA GLY A 221 18.28 -13.66 2.30
C GLY A 221 19.14 -13.17 1.13
N GLY A 222 18.57 -13.19 -0.05
CA GLY A 222 19.19 -12.93 -1.32
C GLY A 222 18.88 -11.52 -1.83
N ASP A 223 19.66 -11.13 -2.80
CA ASP A 223 19.61 -9.84 -3.49
C ASP A 223 18.31 -9.59 -4.29
N SER A 224 17.23 -10.35 -4.08
CA SER A 224 16.06 -10.38 -4.97
C SER A 224 15.21 -9.11 -4.96
N PHE A 225 15.21 -8.35 -3.84
CA PHE A 225 14.53 -7.05 -3.76
C PHE A 225 15.47 -6.01 -3.19
N GLN A 226 16.32 -5.44 -4.07
CA GLN A 226 17.19 -4.34 -3.72
C GLN A 226 16.67 -3.05 -4.33
N TYR A 227 16.51 -2.05 -3.46
CA TYR A 227 16.24 -0.69 -3.88
C TYR A 227 17.55 0.03 -4.16
N TRP A 228 17.70 0.58 -5.35
CA TRP A 228 18.86 1.36 -5.75
C TRP A 228 18.64 2.81 -5.35
N LEU A 229 19.60 3.41 -4.64
CA LEU A 229 19.49 4.78 -4.19
C LEU A 229 20.11 5.73 -5.22
N HIS A 230 19.33 6.74 -5.59
CA HIS A 230 19.72 7.68 -6.61
C HIS A 230 20.76 8.68 -6.09
N ASN A 231 21.93 8.74 -6.74
CA ASN A 231 22.99 9.77 -6.54
C ASN A 231 23.28 10.19 -5.08
N THR A 232 23.06 9.28 -4.14
CA THR A 232 23.22 9.54 -2.73
C THR A 232 24.61 9.06 -2.30
N ASP A 233 25.50 9.99 -1.95
CA ASP A 233 26.83 9.68 -1.39
C ASP A 233 26.86 9.68 0.13
N ARG A 234 25.81 10.24 0.76
CA ARG A 234 25.66 10.32 2.21
C ARG A 234 24.20 10.37 2.62
N ILE A 235 23.83 9.57 3.60
CA ILE A 235 22.52 9.58 4.24
C ILE A 235 22.69 10.04 5.69
N LYS A 236 22.05 11.15 6.06
CA LYS A 236 22.02 11.69 7.41
C LYS A 236 20.77 11.33 8.15
N TYR A 237 19.67 11.18 7.42
CA TYR A 237 18.39 10.78 7.96
C TYR A 237 17.52 10.20 6.88
N PHE A 238 16.50 9.49 7.31
CA PHE A 238 15.36 9.11 6.47
C PHE A 238 14.08 9.16 7.28
N GLU A 239 12.97 9.28 6.58
CA GLU A 239 11.64 9.37 7.15
C GLU A 239 10.88 8.10 6.81
N LEU A 240 10.14 7.56 7.79
CA LEU A 240 9.31 6.38 7.65
C LEU A 240 7.85 6.80 7.82
N ASN A 241 7.02 6.46 6.84
CA ASN A 241 5.58 6.72 6.91
C ASN A 241 4.82 5.43 6.71
N VAL A 242 3.70 5.28 7.43
CA VAL A 242 2.83 4.11 7.40
C VAL A 242 1.45 4.50 6.93
N TYR A 243 1.01 3.86 5.87
CA TYR A 243 -0.27 4.13 5.21
C TYR A 243 -1.09 2.85 5.07
N ASP A 244 -2.40 3.01 4.88
CA ASP A 244 -3.28 1.93 4.43
C ASP A 244 -3.13 1.66 2.91
N GLN A 245 -3.94 0.77 2.36
CA GLN A 245 -3.93 0.44 0.93
C GLN A 245 -4.36 1.60 0.03
N ASP A 246 -5.05 2.60 0.56
CA ASP A 246 -5.52 3.78 -0.15
C ASP A 246 -4.60 5.00 0.07
N MET A 247 -3.42 4.77 0.67
CA MET A 247 -2.43 5.78 1.02
C MET A 247 -2.95 6.84 2.00
N ASN A 248 -3.87 6.47 2.88
CA ASN A 248 -4.22 7.29 4.03
C ASN A 248 -3.34 6.90 5.21
N GLU A 249 -2.88 7.89 5.96
CA GLU A 249 -2.17 7.66 7.21
C GLU A 249 -3.06 6.89 8.20
N ILE A 250 -2.49 5.89 8.88
CA ILE A 250 -3.20 5.11 9.88
C ILE A 250 -3.01 5.79 11.23
N PRO A 251 -4.04 6.47 11.79
CA PRO A 251 -3.95 7.12 13.10
C PRO A 251 -3.66 6.09 14.20
N ASP A 252 -2.92 6.51 15.21
CA ASP A 252 -2.58 5.68 16.38
C ASP A 252 -1.97 4.32 16.02
N PHE A 253 -1.15 4.30 14.96
CA PHE A 253 -0.47 3.09 14.52
C PHE A 253 0.41 2.55 15.66
N PRO A 254 0.37 1.23 15.97
CA PRO A 254 1.12 0.67 17.09
C PRO A 254 2.63 0.68 16.85
N ASP A 255 3.37 0.54 17.92
CA ASP A 255 4.82 0.40 17.83
C ASP A 255 5.20 -0.82 16.98
N TYR A 256 6.19 -0.63 16.12
CA TYR A 256 6.69 -1.65 15.22
C TYR A 256 8.21 -1.77 15.23
N TYR A 257 8.67 -2.85 14.64
CA TYR A 257 10.07 -3.14 14.45
C TYR A 257 10.36 -3.31 12.95
N LEU A 258 11.42 -2.65 12.48
CA LEU A 258 11.88 -2.71 11.09
C LEU A 258 13.39 -2.95 11.05
N HIS A 259 13.84 -3.91 10.26
CA HIS A 259 15.25 -4.16 10.01
C HIS A 259 15.56 -3.87 8.55
N VAL A 260 16.38 -2.85 8.33
CA VAL A 260 16.87 -2.45 7.02
C VAL A 260 18.38 -2.70 6.93
N GLN A 261 18.85 -3.03 5.73
CA GLN A 261 20.26 -3.23 5.45
C GLN A 261 20.68 -2.36 4.26
N PHE A 262 21.62 -1.47 4.51
CA PHE A 262 22.29 -0.72 3.44
C PHE A 262 23.53 -1.48 3.00
N ASN A 263 23.66 -1.69 1.68
CA ASN A 263 24.87 -2.24 1.09
C ASN A 263 25.57 -1.16 0.31
N ILE A 264 26.87 -1.01 0.54
CA ILE A 264 27.76 -0.18 -0.29
C ILE A 264 28.31 -1.06 -1.39
N ARG A 265 28.11 -0.67 -2.64
CA ARG A 265 28.55 -1.39 -3.84
C ARG A 265 29.47 -0.53 -4.67
N GLU A 266 30.43 -1.16 -5.32
CA GLU A 266 31.32 -0.50 -6.28
C GLU A 266 30.60 -0.25 -7.61
N LYS A 267 30.73 0.94 -8.18
CA LYS A 267 30.33 1.21 -9.57
C LYS A 267 31.27 0.43 -10.48
N LEU A 268 30.71 -0.32 -11.40
CA LEU A 268 31.53 -0.99 -12.43
C LEU A 268 32.27 0.10 -13.21
N GLN A 269 33.60 0.03 -13.24
CA GLN A 269 34.39 0.90 -14.06
C GLN A 269 34.00 0.69 -15.53
N ASN A 270 33.93 1.78 -16.31
CA ASN A 270 33.56 1.70 -17.74
C ASN A 270 34.41 0.69 -18.53
N ASN A 271 35.66 0.47 -18.10
CA ASN A 271 36.52 -0.52 -18.73
C ASN A 271 36.08 -1.98 -18.50
N GLU A 272 35.60 -2.32 -17.29
CA GLU A 272 35.08 -3.67 -17.01
C GLU A 272 33.73 -3.92 -17.73
N LEU A 273 32.91 -2.89 -17.87
CA LEU A 273 31.67 -2.98 -18.62
C LEU A 273 31.98 -3.16 -20.13
N LEU A 274 32.99 -2.45 -20.62
CA LEU A 274 33.45 -2.58 -21.99
C LEU A 274 34.04 -3.97 -22.26
N GLU A 275 34.87 -4.50 -21.35
CA GLU A 275 35.43 -5.85 -21.45
C GLU A 275 34.34 -6.93 -21.42
N LYS A 276 33.37 -6.84 -20.52
CA LYS A 276 32.23 -7.77 -20.48
C LYS A 276 31.36 -7.68 -21.74
N ASN A 277 31.12 -6.48 -22.25
CA ASN A 277 30.40 -6.31 -23.51
C ASN A 277 31.16 -6.86 -24.71
N ILE A 278 32.50 -6.70 -24.72
CA ILE A 278 33.39 -7.27 -25.74
C ILE A 278 33.35 -8.80 -25.68
N GLU A 279 33.41 -9.37 -24.49
CA GLU A 279 33.37 -10.83 -24.27
C GLU A 279 32.03 -11.42 -24.67
N TYR A 280 30.91 -10.76 -24.31
CA TYR A 280 29.57 -11.15 -24.75
C TYR A 280 29.41 -11.05 -26.27
N THR A 281 29.95 -10.01 -26.88
CA THR A 281 29.94 -9.81 -28.33
C THR A 281 30.76 -10.89 -29.04
N LYS A 282 31.96 -11.23 -28.53
CA LYS A 282 32.79 -12.33 -29.04
C LYS A 282 32.06 -13.67 -28.99
N HIS A 283 31.35 -13.92 -27.87
CA HIS A 283 30.60 -15.17 -27.71
C HIS A 283 29.45 -15.28 -28.71
N ASN A 284 28.73 -14.19 -28.95
CA ASN A 284 27.67 -14.14 -29.96
C ASN A 284 28.22 -14.30 -31.40
N PHE A 285 29.39 -13.76 -31.70
CA PHE A 285 30.03 -13.98 -33.00
C PHE A 285 30.47 -15.43 -33.21
N LEU A 286 30.94 -16.10 -32.17
CA LEU A 286 31.24 -17.54 -32.23
C LEU A 286 30.00 -18.37 -32.52
N ILE A 287 28.87 -18.09 -31.85
CA ILE A 287 27.59 -18.77 -32.11
C ILE A 287 27.13 -18.57 -33.54
N LEU A 288 27.22 -17.32 -34.05
CA LEU A 288 26.88 -17.01 -35.44
C LEU A 288 27.79 -17.76 -36.42
N GLY A 289 29.08 -17.88 -36.13
CA GLY A 289 30.03 -18.69 -36.91
C GLY A 289 29.61 -20.15 -36.99
N TYR A 290 29.27 -20.77 -35.86
CA TYR A 290 28.76 -22.15 -35.82
C TYR A 290 27.45 -22.32 -36.62
N ILE A 291 26.52 -21.37 -36.51
CA ILE A 291 25.27 -21.43 -37.28
C ILE A 291 25.57 -21.34 -38.81
N PHE A 292 26.50 -20.48 -39.21
CA PHE A 292 26.90 -20.32 -40.59
C PHE A 292 27.58 -21.60 -41.16
N ASP A 293 28.42 -22.25 -40.34
CA ASP A 293 29.03 -23.51 -40.74
C ASP A 293 28.01 -24.64 -40.87
N ILE A 294 27.04 -24.73 -39.99
CA ILE A 294 25.94 -25.69 -40.08
C ILE A 294 25.12 -25.43 -41.35
N LEU A 295 24.77 -24.18 -41.62
CA LEU A 295 24.03 -23.81 -42.83
C LEU A 295 24.81 -24.12 -44.10
N ASN A 296 26.12 -23.87 -44.14
CA ASN A 296 26.99 -24.24 -45.26
C ASN A 296 27.08 -25.75 -45.45
N HIS A 297 27.11 -26.51 -44.35
CA HIS A 297 27.09 -27.95 -44.40
C HIS A 297 25.76 -28.47 -44.99
N PHE A 298 24.64 -27.95 -44.56
CA PHE A 298 23.31 -28.26 -45.11
C PHE A 298 23.20 -27.88 -46.58
N TYR A 299 23.69 -26.70 -46.95
CA TYR A 299 23.71 -26.25 -48.34
C TYR A 299 24.50 -27.22 -49.23
N LYS A 300 25.69 -27.63 -48.80
CA LYS A 300 26.52 -28.64 -49.50
C LYS A 300 25.80 -29.98 -49.63
N LEU A 301 25.10 -30.44 -48.60
CA LEU A 301 24.32 -31.68 -48.62
C LEU A 301 23.12 -31.62 -49.57
N LEU A 302 22.46 -30.51 -49.67
CA LEU A 302 21.29 -30.31 -50.53
C LEU A 302 21.69 -30.18 -52.02
N PHE A 303 22.78 -29.48 -52.30
CA PHE A 303 23.18 -29.23 -53.70
C PHE A 303 24.13 -30.25 -54.27
N ASN A 304 24.92 -31.03 -53.46
CA ASN A 304 25.69 -32.17 -53.96
C ASN A 304 24.85 -33.41 -54.26
N LYS A 305 23.59 -33.49 -53.81
CA LYS A 305 22.68 -34.60 -54.15
C LYS A 305 22.07 -34.45 -55.57
N ASN A 306 22.16 -33.26 -56.20
CA ASN A 306 21.61 -33.03 -57.54
C ASN A 306 22.59 -33.22 -58.68
N PHE A 307 23.81 -33.79 -58.43
CA PHE A 307 24.79 -34.11 -59.44
C PHE A 307 25.04 -35.63 -59.62
N LEU A 308 24.18 -36.48 -59.02
CA LEU A 308 24.27 -37.95 -59.14
C LEU A 308 22.89 -38.53 -59.57
N THR A 309 22.30 -37.97 -60.64
CA THR A 309 21.25 -38.63 -61.43
C THR A 309 21.54 -38.38 -62.90
#